data_e3918425654f5223660b54ae04bb74b0
#
_entry.id   e3918425654f5223660b54ae04bb74b0
#
_cell.length_a   1.000
_cell.length_b   1.000
_cell.length_c   1.000
_cell.angle_alpha   90.00
_cell.angle_beta   90.00
_cell.angle_gamma   90.00
#
_symmetry.space_group_name_H-M   'P 1'
#
loop_
_entity.id
_entity.type
_entity.pdbx_description
1 polymer ?
#
loop_
_entity_poly.entity_id
_entity_poly.type
_entity_poly.pdbx_seq_one_letter_code
_entity_poly.pdbx_strand_id
1 'polypeptide(L)'
;MADNDVKIYHSKSELNKGGNDLTVAFDAVIAHRTNGNIDKARKLGEVLATITPTGNGDGIIVDLKDHLAPRYFSPDILYQIKVLLVFACETLLQIEIPVSVVSTTAISSMYENIKAISPGFYDNISNGAAFTFYYLAIQKDGNLSDNIGEAFAMLCSVKNKEGFVSAGKTVWNLAVDIIEKEIEKTSFIGF
;
A
#
# COMPACT_ATOMS: atom_id res chain seq x y z
N MET A 1 -35.01 20.88 -22.24
CA MET A 1 -33.94 20.56 -21.29
C MET A 1 -34.63 20.04 -20.04
N ALA A 2 -34.62 18.73 -19.82
CA ALA A 2 -35.24 18.11 -18.66
C ALA A 2 -34.21 18.00 -17.56
N ASP A 3 -34.52 18.65 -16.44
CA ASP A 3 -33.74 18.64 -15.22
C ASP A 3 -33.89 17.27 -14.56
N ASN A 4 -32.85 16.43 -14.62
CA ASN A 4 -32.81 15.11 -13.97
C ASN A 4 -32.33 15.28 -12.51
N ASP A 5 -33.18 15.87 -11.68
CA ASP A 5 -33.04 15.83 -10.24
C ASP A 5 -33.31 14.39 -9.73
N VAL A 6 -32.27 13.58 -9.64
CA VAL A 6 -32.33 12.28 -8.96
C VAL A 6 -32.44 12.53 -7.46
N LYS A 7 -33.68 12.62 -6.96
CA LYS A 7 -33.95 12.65 -5.52
C LYS A 7 -33.64 11.29 -4.94
N ILE A 8 -32.47 11.17 -4.28
CA ILE A 8 -32.12 10.00 -3.48
C ILE A 8 -32.97 10.05 -2.20
N TYR A 9 -34.07 9.32 -2.19
CA TYR A 9 -34.90 9.14 -0.99
C TYR A 9 -34.26 8.06 -0.12
N HIS A 10 -33.51 8.46 0.92
CA HIS A 10 -33.16 7.55 2.00
C HIS A 10 -34.35 7.37 2.94
N SER A 11 -34.68 6.12 3.28
CA SER A 11 -35.73 5.85 4.28
C SER A 11 -35.26 6.34 5.67
N LYS A 12 -36.19 6.69 6.55
CA LYS A 12 -35.85 7.06 7.95
C LYS A 12 -35.05 5.97 8.68
N SER A 13 -35.21 4.70 8.29
CA SER A 13 -34.44 3.58 8.85
C SER A 13 -32.98 3.55 8.36
N GLU A 14 -32.71 4.02 7.15
CA GLU A 14 -31.33 4.14 6.60
C GLU A 14 -30.61 5.35 7.20
N LEU A 15 -31.31 6.47 7.42
CA LEU A 15 -30.78 7.63 8.12
C LEU A 15 -30.39 7.31 9.57
N ASN A 16 -31.18 6.48 10.29
CA ASN A 16 -30.87 6.04 11.63
C ASN A 16 -29.70 5.03 11.70
N LYS A 17 -29.55 4.16 10.68
CA LYS A 17 -28.36 3.29 10.57
C LYS A 17 -27.10 4.11 10.32
N GLY A 18 -27.13 5.05 9.36
CA GLY A 18 -26.01 5.92 9.09
C GLY A 18 -25.58 6.78 10.29
N GLY A 19 -26.53 7.21 11.14
CA GLY A 19 -26.22 7.94 12.37
C GLY A 19 -25.50 7.10 13.41
N ASN A 20 -25.90 5.84 13.59
CA ASN A 20 -25.20 4.91 14.50
C ASN A 20 -23.80 4.56 13.99
N ASP A 21 -23.65 4.32 12.68
CA ASP A 21 -22.35 4.01 12.07
C ASP A 21 -21.34 5.17 12.20
N LEU A 22 -21.81 6.41 12.05
CA LEU A 22 -20.97 7.60 12.26
C LEU A 22 -20.54 7.77 13.71
N THR A 23 -21.42 7.50 14.68
CA THR A 23 -21.10 7.58 16.11
C THR A 23 -20.07 6.53 16.49
N VAL A 24 -20.25 5.28 16.03
CA VAL A 24 -19.32 4.18 16.26
C VAL A 24 -17.95 4.48 15.64
N ALA A 25 -17.94 5.01 14.43
CA ALA A 25 -16.68 5.40 13.76
C ALA A 25 -15.97 6.54 14.52
N PHE A 26 -16.72 7.52 15.03
CA PHE A 26 -16.17 8.64 15.80
C PHE A 26 -15.60 8.17 17.14
N ASP A 27 -16.32 7.30 17.86
CA ASP A 27 -15.87 6.71 19.12
C ASP A 27 -14.61 5.86 18.93
N ALA A 28 -14.51 5.11 17.83
CA ALA A 28 -13.31 4.37 17.46
C ALA A 28 -12.10 5.30 17.23
N VAL A 29 -12.30 6.41 16.51
CA VAL A 29 -11.24 7.43 16.30
C VAL A 29 -10.75 7.99 17.63
N ILE A 30 -11.68 8.36 18.55
CA ILE A 30 -11.34 8.87 19.87
C ILE A 30 -10.56 7.82 20.68
N ALA A 31 -11.03 6.59 20.71
CA ALA A 31 -10.39 5.50 21.45
C ALA A 31 -8.95 5.26 20.96
N HIS A 32 -8.77 5.14 19.63
CA HIS A 32 -7.44 4.89 19.04
C HIS A 32 -6.51 6.11 19.08
N ARG A 33 -7.06 7.32 19.21
CA ARG A 33 -6.28 8.53 19.50
C ARG A 33 -5.83 8.54 20.97
N THR A 34 -6.72 8.21 21.89
CA THR A 34 -6.45 8.22 23.34
C THR A 34 -5.44 7.16 23.74
N ASN A 35 -5.49 5.96 23.13
CA ASN A 35 -4.53 4.88 23.40
C ASN A 35 -3.21 5.02 22.61
N GLY A 36 -3.05 6.07 21.81
CA GLY A 36 -1.84 6.37 21.07
C GLY A 36 -1.69 5.62 19.74
N ASN A 37 -2.64 4.80 19.30
CA ASN A 37 -2.55 4.04 18.05
C ASN A 37 -2.48 4.95 16.82
N ILE A 38 -3.13 6.10 16.83
CA ILE A 38 -3.07 7.07 15.73
C ILE A 38 -1.64 7.63 15.55
N ASP A 39 -0.95 7.95 16.64
CA ASP A 39 0.42 8.46 16.58
C ASP A 39 1.40 7.36 16.18
N LYS A 40 1.19 6.13 16.64
CA LYS A 40 1.93 4.95 16.20
C LYS A 40 1.74 4.69 14.70
N ALA A 41 0.51 4.80 14.20
CA ALA A 41 0.20 4.63 12.78
C ALA A 41 0.92 5.68 11.91
N ARG A 42 0.96 6.95 12.34
CA ARG A 42 1.73 7.98 11.64
C ARG A 42 3.21 7.64 11.55
N LYS A 43 3.82 7.25 12.69
CA LYS A 43 5.23 6.82 12.73
C LYS A 43 5.50 5.62 11.86
N LEU A 44 4.60 4.64 11.85
CA LEU A 44 4.71 3.48 10.95
C LEU A 44 4.71 3.93 9.48
N GLY A 45 3.80 4.82 9.08
CA GLY A 45 3.77 5.39 7.74
C GLY A 45 5.06 6.13 7.37
N GLU A 46 5.63 6.93 8.28
CA GLU A 46 6.93 7.59 8.11
C GLU A 46 8.04 6.55 7.87
N VAL A 47 8.11 5.49 8.68
CA VAL A 47 9.10 4.41 8.54
C VAL A 47 8.94 3.71 7.18
N LEU A 48 7.71 3.33 6.81
CA LEU A 48 7.44 2.66 5.55
C LEU A 48 7.78 3.54 4.33
N ALA A 49 7.58 4.84 4.41
CA ALA A 49 8.01 5.76 3.36
C ALA A 49 9.54 5.79 3.17
N THR A 50 10.32 5.55 4.22
CA THR A 50 11.79 5.47 4.12
C THR A 50 12.28 4.11 3.62
N ILE A 51 11.55 3.04 3.92
CA ILE A 51 11.84 1.68 3.41
C ILE A 51 11.56 1.62 1.91
N THR A 52 10.49 2.24 1.45
CA THR A 52 10.24 2.41 0.02
C THR A 52 11.30 3.38 -0.54
N PRO A 53 12.10 2.98 -1.53
CA PRO A 53 13.26 3.76 -1.97
C PRO A 53 12.83 4.96 -2.79
N THR A 54 12.25 5.95 -2.14
CA THR A 54 11.80 7.21 -2.73
C THR A 54 12.84 8.32 -2.61
N GLY A 55 13.83 8.14 -1.73
CA GLY A 55 14.93 9.07 -1.49
C GLY A 55 16.31 8.46 -1.76
N ASN A 56 17.35 9.13 -1.25
CA ASN A 56 18.75 8.69 -1.35
C ASN A 56 19.10 7.52 -0.42
N GLY A 57 18.12 7.01 0.31
CA GLY A 57 18.29 5.88 1.22
C GLY A 57 18.20 4.56 0.46
N ASP A 58 19.12 3.68 0.77
CA ASP A 58 19.21 2.40 0.09
C ASP A 58 18.10 1.41 0.53
N GLY A 59 17.46 1.62 1.67
CA GLY A 59 16.30 0.85 2.14
C GLY A 59 16.31 -0.62 1.72
N ILE A 60 15.15 -1.15 1.42
CA ILE A 60 14.95 -2.52 0.92
C ILE A 60 15.72 -2.82 -0.39
N ILE A 61 16.16 -1.79 -1.15
CA ILE A 61 16.97 -1.98 -2.37
C ILE A 61 18.34 -2.59 -2.06
N VAL A 62 18.93 -2.30 -0.90
CA VAL A 62 20.19 -2.94 -0.47
C VAL A 62 19.98 -4.44 -0.31
N ASP A 63 18.93 -4.82 0.41
CA ASP A 63 18.60 -6.22 0.63
C ASP A 63 18.26 -6.93 -0.69
N LEU A 64 17.56 -6.24 -1.62
CA LEU A 64 17.26 -6.77 -2.94
C LEU A 64 18.51 -7.03 -3.80
N LYS A 65 19.59 -6.24 -3.62
CA LYS A 65 20.86 -6.48 -4.35
C LYS A 65 21.50 -7.82 -4.03
N ASP A 66 21.24 -8.35 -2.85
CA ASP A 66 21.74 -9.67 -2.45
C ASP A 66 20.92 -10.82 -3.08
N HIS A 67 19.69 -10.52 -3.52
CA HIS A 67 18.75 -11.51 -4.05
C HIS A 67 18.51 -11.40 -5.55
N LEU A 68 18.79 -10.24 -6.17
CA LEU A 68 18.53 -9.98 -7.58
C LEU A 68 19.80 -9.65 -8.36
N ALA A 69 19.91 -10.19 -9.57
CA ALA A 69 21.02 -9.89 -10.46
C ALA A 69 21.06 -8.39 -10.86
N PRO A 70 22.25 -7.80 -11.12
CA PRO A 70 22.43 -6.37 -11.44
C PRO A 70 21.54 -5.85 -12.58
N ARG A 71 21.18 -6.70 -13.54
CA ARG A 71 20.29 -6.34 -14.68
C ARG A 71 18.90 -5.88 -14.26
N TYR A 72 18.44 -6.21 -13.04
CA TYR A 72 17.14 -5.80 -12.51
C TYR A 72 17.15 -4.41 -11.87
N PHE A 73 18.29 -3.72 -11.87
CA PHE A 73 18.43 -2.37 -11.29
C PHE A 73 18.62 -1.29 -12.36
N SER A 74 18.19 -1.53 -13.62
CA SER A 74 18.06 -0.45 -14.61
C SER A 74 17.00 0.57 -14.12
N PRO A 75 17.09 1.86 -14.50
CA PRO A 75 16.17 2.89 -14.01
C PRO A 75 14.69 2.54 -14.14
N ASP A 76 14.29 1.98 -15.30
CA ASP A 76 12.89 1.63 -15.56
C ASP A 76 12.41 0.48 -14.67
N ILE A 77 13.24 -0.55 -14.48
CA ILE A 77 12.91 -1.69 -13.63
C ILE A 77 12.93 -1.27 -12.16
N LEU A 78 13.90 -0.45 -11.77
CA LEU A 78 13.96 0.11 -10.42
C LEU A 78 12.70 0.92 -10.09
N TYR A 79 12.17 1.67 -11.06
CA TYR A 79 10.89 2.35 -10.91
C TYR A 79 9.76 1.35 -10.62
N GLN A 80 9.67 0.24 -11.36
CA GLN A 80 8.64 -0.78 -11.14
C GLN A 80 8.81 -1.50 -9.78
N ILE A 81 10.05 -1.73 -9.33
CA ILE A 81 10.33 -2.23 -7.98
C ILE A 81 9.76 -1.27 -6.93
N LYS A 82 10.04 0.03 -7.05
CA LYS A 82 9.52 1.05 -6.13
C LYS A 82 8.00 1.07 -6.09
N VAL A 83 7.35 0.98 -7.25
CA VAL A 83 5.88 0.92 -7.35
C VAL A 83 5.34 -0.32 -6.63
N LEU A 84 5.95 -1.49 -6.85
CA LEU A 84 5.54 -2.74 -6.18
C LEU A 84 5.72 -2.64 -4.66
N LEU A 85 6.79 -2.02 -4.16
CA LEU A 85 7.03 -1.82 -2.74
C LEU A 85 5.96 -0.93 -2.08
N VAL A 86 5.58 0.18 -2.72
CA VAL A 86 4.49 1.04 -2.21
C VAL A 86 3.16 0.30 -2.21
N PHE A 87 2.88 -0.46 -3.27
CA PHE A 87 1.68 -1.29 -3.35
C PHE A 87 1.64 -2.35 -2.24
N ALA A 88 2.77 -3.02 -1.96
CA ALA A 88 2.88 -3.99 -0.88
C ALA A 88 2.61 -3.33 0.49
N CYS A 89 3.19 -2.16 0.76
CA CYS A 89 2.93 -1.41 1.99
C CYS A 89 1.44 -1.10 2.16
N GLU A 90 0.80 -0.54 1.14
CA GLU A 90 -0.63 -0.20 1.20
C GLU A 90 -1.48 -1.44 1.45
N THR A 91 -1.23 -2.53 0.70
CA THR A 91 -1.99 -3.77 0.81
C THR A 91 -1.84 -4.41 2.18
N LEU A 92 -0.63 -4.53 2.70
CA LEU A 92 -0.39 -5.15 4.01
C LEU A 92 -0.91 -4.31 5.16
N LEU A 93 -0.81 -2.98 5.10
CA LEU A 93 -1.44 -2.10 6.08
C LEU A 93 -2.96 -2.27 6.13
N GLN A 94 -3.61 -2.54 5.00
CA GLN A 94 -5.06 -2.79 4.94
C GLN A 94 -5.44 -4.18 5.47
N ILE A 95 -4.60 -5.20 5.25
CA ILE A 95 -4.86 -6.58 5.64
C ILE A 95 -4.52 -6.81 7.12
N GLU A 96 -3.33 -6.36 7.57
CA GLU A 96 -2.80 -6.67 8.88
C GLU A 96 -3.32 -5.74 9.99
N ILE A 97 -3.81 -4.55 9.63
CA ILE A 97 -4.36 -3.61 10.60
C ILE A 97 -5.90 -3.57 10.46
N PRO A 98 -6.63 -4.33 11.30
CA PRO A 98 -8.08 -4.53 11.12
C PRO A 98 -8.91 -3.27 11.39
N VAL A 99 -8.36 -2.28 12.10
CA VAL A 99 -9.05 -1.03 12.41
C VAL A 99 -8.78 0.00 11.30
N SER A 100 -9.77 0.25 10.47
CA SER A 100 -9.66 1.07 9.26
C SER A 100 -9.11 2.48 9.50
N VAL A 101 -9.46 3.14 10.62
CA VAL A 101 -8.92 4.48 10.92
C VAL A 101 -7.42 4.44 11.18
N VAL A 102 -6.91 3.36 11.77
CA VAL A 102 -5.48 3.19 12.06
C VAL A 102 -4.72 2.87 10.77
N SER A 103 -5.20 1.90 9.97
CA SER A 103 -4.58 1.56 8.69
C SER A 103 -4.58 2.74 7.71
N THR A 104 -5.70 3.45 7.58
CA THR A 104 -5.80 4.65 6.73
C THR A 104 -4.86 5.76 7.20
N THR A 105 -4.68 5.94 8.52
CA THR A 105 -3.74 6.92 9.06
C THR A 105 -2.30 6.57 8.68
N ALA A 106 -1.90 5.29 8.78
CA ALA A 106 -0.57 4.85 8.38
C ALA A 106 -0.33 5.04 6.88
N ILE A 107 -1.32 4.65 6.05
CA ILE A 107 -1.26 4.81 4.59
C ILE A 107 -1.14 6.31 4.22
N SER A 108 -1.98 7.17 4.80
CA SER A 108 -1.94 8.62 4.53
C SER A 108 -0.59 9.21 4.90
N SER A 109 -0.06 8.87 6.09
CA SER A 109 1.26 9.32 6.52
C SER A 109 2.37 8.84 5.59
N MET A 110 2.32 7.58 5.14
CA MET A 110 3.27 7.04 4.17
C MET A 110 3.26 7.86 2.87
N TYR A 111 2.10 8.11 2.30
CA TYR A 111 1.98 8.88 1.05
C TYR A 111 2.39 10.35 1.21
N GLU A 112 2.07 11.00 2.34
CA GLU A 112 2.51 12.36 2.65
C GLU A 112 4.04 12.43 2.68
N ASN A 113 4.70 11.46 3.30
CA ASN A 113 6.16 11.39 3.37
C ASN A 113 6.78 11.07 2.01
N ILE A 114 6.22 10.12 1.23
CA ILE A 114 6.65 9.86 -0.14
C ILE A 114 6.56 11.13 -0.99
N LYS A 115 5.47 11.87 -0.88
CA LYS A 115 5.28 13.13 -1.60
C LYS A 115 6.31 14.19 -1.20
N ALA A 116 6.64 14.29 0.09
CA ALA A 116 7.64 15.23 0.58
C ALA A 116 9.06 14.86 0.10
N ILE A 117 9.41 13.57 0.08
CA ILE A 117 10.73 13.07 -0.33
C ILE A 117 10.90 13.11 -1.85
N SER A 118 9.89 12.65 -2.59
CA SER A 118 9.94 12.47 -4.05
C SER A 118 8.61 12.83 -4.71
N PRO A 119 8.31 14.15 -4.89
CA PRO A 119 7.03 14.60 -5.46
C PRO A 119 6.73 13.99 -6.83
N GLY A 120 7.72 13.94 -7.72
CA GLY A 120 7.56 13.38 -9.06
C GLY A 120 7.22 11.88 -9.06
N PHE A 121 7.79 11.11 -8.13
CA PHE A 121 7.41 9.71 -7.97
C PHE A 121 5.98 9.58 -7.45
N TYR A 122 5.61 10.38 -6.44
CA TYR A 122 4.26 10.43 -5.91
C TYR A 122 3.22 10.73 -7.00
N ASP A 123 3.45 11.77 -7.82
CA ASP A 123 2.55 12.13 -8.91
C ASP A 123 2.40 11.00 -9.94
N ASN A 124 3.48 10.31 -10.25
CA ASN A 124 3.46 9.18 -11.19
C ASN A 124 2.68 7.97 -10.66
N ILE A 125 2.84 7.60 -9.38
CA ILE A 125 2.08 6.47 -8.82
C ILE A 125 0.61 6.82 -8.62
N SER A 126 0.28 8.04 -8.23
CA SER A 126 -1.11 8.50 -8.03
C SER A 126 -1.91 8.55 -9.32
N ASN A 127 -1.26 8.81 -10.46
CA ASN A 127 -1.90 8.89 -11.78
C ASN A 127 -1.68 7.62 -12.62
N GLY A 128 -0.86 6.68 -12.13
CA GLY A 128 -0.45 5.50 -12.88
C GLY A 128 -1.44 4.34 -12.80
N ALA A 129 -1.48 3.52 -13.86
CA ALA A 129 -2.32 2.33 -13.90
C ALA A 129 -1.67 1.10 -13.24
N ALA A 130 -0.42 1.20 -12.75
CA ALA A 130 0.33 0.04 -12.26
C ALA A 130 -0.37 -0.65 -11.08
N PHE A 131 -0.94 0.10 -10.14
CA PHE A 131 -1.70 -0.45 -9.02
C PHE A 131 -2.90 -1.28 -9.46
N THR A 132 -3.57 -0.88 -10.55
CA THR A 132 -4.69 -1.66 -11.11
C THR A 132 -4.25 -3.07 -11.51
N PHE A 133 -3.06 -3.22 -12.10
CA PHE A 133 -2.52 -4.53 -12.44
C PHE A 133 -2.25 -5.40 -11.21
N TYR A 134 -1.73 -4.82 -10.13
CA TYR A 134 -1.49 -5.54 -8.89
C TYR A 134 -2.80 -5.88 -8.16
N TYR A 135 -3.79 -4.98 -8.13
CA TYR A 135 -5.11 -5.29 -7.58
C TYR A 135 -5.78 -6.44 -8.33
N LEU A 136 -5.71 -6.48 -9.66
CA LEU A 136 -6.20 -7.60 -10.44
C LEU A 136 -5.43 -8.90 -10.16
N ALA A 137 -4.13 -8.80 -9.91
CA ALA A 137 -3.30 -9.96 -9.54
C ALA A 137 -3.69 -10.55 -8.18
N ILE A 138 -4.03 -9.71 -7.20
CA ILE A 138 -4.53 -10.17 -5.88
C ILE A 138 -5.87 -10.89 -6.00
N GLN A 139 -6.74 -10.45 -6.91
CA GLN A 139 -8.07 -11.05 -7.12
C GLN A 139 -8.04 -12.34 -7.94
N LYS A 140 -6.92 -12.65 -8.58
CA LYS A 140 -6.76 -13.84 -9.41
C LYS A 140 -6.58 -15.09 -8.55
N ASP A 141 -7.26 -16.18 -8.92
CA ASP A 141 -7.06 -17.48 -8.27
C ASP A 141 -5.60 -17.95 -8.38
N GLY A 142 -5.15 -18.74 -7.40
CA GLY A 142 -3.83 -19.33 -7.40
C GLY A 142 -2.90 -18.78 -6.31
N ASN A 143 -1.59 -18.89 -6.53
CA ASN A 143 -0.60 -18.39 -5.59
C ASN A 143 -0.42 -16.87 -5.76
N LEU A 144 -0.62 -16.10 -4.69
CA LEU A 144 -0.54 -14.65 -4.70
C LEU A 144 0.82 -14.13 -5.18
N SER A 145 1.92 -14.71 -4.69
CA SER A 145 3.27 -14.29 -5.07
C SER A 145 3.55 -14.54 -6.56
N ASP A 146 3.02 -15.64 -7.13
CA ASP A 146 3.10 -15.92 -8.56
C ASP A 146 2.34 -14.89 -9.39
N ASN A 147 1.10 -14.58 -8.98
CA ASN A 147 0.26 -13.59 -9.65
C ASN A 147 0.88 -12.19 -9.64
N ILE A 148 1.45 -11.77 -8.50
CA ILE A 148 2.18 -10.51 -8.37
C ILE A 148 3.44 -10.50 -9.25
N GLY A 149 4.18 -11.61 -9.29
CA GLY A 149 5.34 -11.75 -10.15
C GLY A 149 4.99 -11.61 -11.64
N GLU A 150 3.86 -12.20 -12.08
CA GLU A 150 3.35 -12.05 -13.45
C GLU A 150 2.99 -10.59 -13.77
N ALA A 151 2.30 -9.89 -12.85
CA ALA A 151 1.95 -8.48 -13.01
C ALA A 151 3.21 -7.60 -13.10
N PHE A 152 4.20 -7.83 -12.24
CA PHE A 152 5.49 -7.15 -12.29
C PHE A 152 6.20 -7.35 -13.63
N ALA A 153 6.27 -8.59 -14.12
CA ALA A 153 6.89 -8.88 -15.42
C ALA A 153 6.18 -8.19 -16.58
N MET A 154 4.84 -8.08 -16.53
CA MET A 154 4.05 -7.34 -17.52
C MET A 154 4.39 -5.84 -17.49
N LEU A 155 4.47 -5.23 -16.31
CA LEU A 155 4.79 -3.81 -16.14
C LEU A 155 6.22 -3.47 -16.55
N CYS A 156 7.16 -4.41 -16.40
CA CYS A 156 8.53 -4.25 -16.91
C CYS A 156 8.65 -4.36 -18.44
N SER A 157 7.59 -4.75 -19.15
CA SER A 157 7.53 -4.81 -20.63
C SER A 157 8.67 -5.58 -21.30
N VAL A 158 9.13 -6.68 -20.67
CA VAL A 158 10.33 -7.42 -21.12
C VAL A 158 10.01 -8.69 -21.93
N LYS A 159 10.91 -9.01 -22.87
CA LYS A 159 10.80 -10.21 -23.72
C LYS A 159 11.00 -11.52 -22.94
N ASN A 160 11.84 -11.53 -21.91
CA ASN A 160 12.10 -12.70 -21.05
C ASN A 160 11.29 -12.61 -19.77
N LYS A 161 10.05 -13.12 -19.79
CA LYS A 161 9.11 -13.02 -18.68
C LYS A 161 9.53 -13.82 -17.45
N GLU A 162 10.07 -15.04 -17.59
CA GLU A 162 10.33 -15.94 -16.45
C GLU A 162 11.24 -15.33 -15.39
N GLY A 163 12.36 -14.73 -15.79
CA GLY A 163 13.28 -14.08 -14.87
C GLY A 163 12.65 -12.89 -14.14
N PHE A 164 11.76 -12.15 -14.82
CA PHE A 164 11.04 -11.00 -14.21
C PHE A 164 9.89 -11.44 -13.32
N VAL A 165 9.21 -12.55 -13.63
CA VAL A 165 8.25 -13.17 -12.71
C VAL A 165 8.96 -13.55 -11.41
N SER A 166 10.10 -14.26 -11.51
CA SER A 166 10.89 -14.61 -10.33
C SER A 166 11.38 -13.38 -9.55
N ALA A 167 11.83 -12.34 -10.24
CA ALA A 167 12.24 -11.09 -9.59
C ALA A 167 11.08 -10.41 -8.86
N GLY A 168 9.90 -10.29 -9.48
CA GLY A 168 8.71 -9.73 -8.84
C GLY A 168 8.29 -10.51 -7.61
N LYS A 169 8.34 -11.83 -7.65
CA LYS A 169 8.10 -12.70 -6.47
C LYS A 169 9.09 -12.42 -5.34
N THR A 170 10.38 -12.30 -5.67
CA THR A 170 11.42 -11.99 -4.69
C THR A 170 11.18 -10.64 -4.03
N VAL A 171 10.87 -9.61 -4.83
CA VAL A 171 10.54 -8.26 -4.33
C VAL A 171 9.32 -8.31 -3.40
N TRP A 172 8.26 -8.98 -3.81
CA TRP A 172 7.04 -9.12 -3.02
C TRP A 172 7.29 -9.81 -1.69
N ASN A 173 7.91 -11.00 -1.72
CA ASN A 173 8.13 -11.79 -0.51
C ASN A 173 9.04 -11.05 0.50
N LEU A 174 10.12 -10.41 0.02
CA LEU A 174 10.97 -9.62 0.89
C LEU A 174 10.23 -8.40 1.45
N ALA A 175 9.38 -7.75 0.66
CA ALA A 175 8.55 -6.64 1.12
C ALA A 175 7.59 -7.09 2.23
N VAL A 176 6.90 -8.23 2.05
CA VAL A 176 6.01 -8.82 3.06
C VAL A 176 6.76 -9.01 4.37
N ASP A 177 7.89 -9.74 4.34
CA ASP A 177 8.68 -10.04 5.53
C ASP A 177 9.14 -8.78 6.30
N ILE A 178 9.50 -7.72 5.59
CA ILE A 178 9.96 -6.47 6.21
C ILE A 178 8.78 -5.66 6.77
N ILE A 179 7.70 -5.53 6.00
CA ILE A 179 6.55 -4.72 6.38
C ILE A 179 5.82 -5.33 7.58
N GLU A 180 5.62 -6.67 7.59
CA GLU A 180 5.03 -7.38 8.71
C GLU A 180 5.85 -7.13 10.00
N LYS A 181 7.17 -7.23 9.94
CA LYS A 181 8.04 -6.93 11.08
C LYS A 181 7.90 -5.49 11.58
N GLU A 182 7.74 -4.51 10.69
CA GLU A 182 7.55 -3.12 11.11
C GLU A 182 6.16 -2.90 11.73
N ILE A 183 5.12 -3.58 11.23
CA ILE A 183 3.78 -3.58 11.85
C ILE A 183 3.83 -4.20 13.26
N GLU A 184 4.47 -5.37 13.41
CA GLU A 184 4.63 -6.04 14.70
C GLU A 184 5.38 -5.17 15.72
N LYS A 185 6.50 -4.55 15.32
CA LYS A 185 7.29 -3.63 16.17
C LYS A 185 6.46 -2.43 16.65
N THR A 186 5.47 -2.01 15.89
CA THR A 186 4.62 -0.87 16.24
C THR A 186 3.76 -1.16 17.46
N SER A 187 3.45 -2.43 17.75
CA SER A 187 2.75 -2.88 18.97
C SER A 187 1.47 -2.09 19.24
N PHE A 188 0.54 -2.11 18.32
CA PHE A 188 -0.77 -1.48 18.49
C PHE A 188 -1.52 -2.05 19.69
N ILE A 189 -2.40 -1.26 20.30
CA ILE A 189 -3.16 -1.64 21.49
C ILE A 189 -4.62 -1.97 21.09
N GLY A 190 -5.10 -3.15 21.50
CA GLY A 190 -6.51 -3.52 21.35
C GLY A 190 -6.90 -4.02 19.95
N PHE A 191 -5.99 -4.71 19.31
CA PHE A 191 -6.26 -5.50 18.09
C PHE A 191 -6.25 -6.96 18.42
#